data_13fbf1ff2ac9a9d491e638bbf6e22faa
#
_entry.id   13fbf1ff2ac9a9d491e638bbf6e22faa
#
_cell.length_a   1.000
_cell.length_b   1.000
_cell.length_c   1.000
_cell.angle_alpha   90.00
_cell.angle_beta   90.00
_cell.angle_gamma   90.00
#
_symmetry.space_group_name_H-M   'P 1'
#
loop_
_entity.id
_entity.type
_entity.pdbx_description
1 polymer ?
#
loop_
_entity_poly.entity_id
_entity_poly.type
_entity_poly.pdbx_seq_one_letter_code
_entity_poly.pdbx_strand_id
1 'polypeptide(L)'
;QTGDILALADSDEIEAGSDQAKMTVSRAVSETFEPGSIGKVFTMSGMIQLGLHQASDKFTVPDHITTNGQTYSDATTHGDEHWTLAGILEQSSNVGMIIAAEKMSNEQRYEFISKFGIGQDNGLGLPGEADGLLYSADQWDLRTQNTVLFGQAYTTNALQLTNAVAVIANKGVKKPQRIIKAISDAEGHSEEQKPEGEATRVIDEQVASQVMNAMESVSDHYSQFIKVDGYRVAAKSGTAEVAGADGRLSSIISDYSAIIPADNPRFVVTVVLKDPQGVYGGLTAGPVTAEIGEFLMQKYEVPASSPRTDAIPVTW
;
A
#
# COMPACT_ATOMS: atom_id res chain seq x y z
N GLN A 1 -0.89 1.26 15.49
CA GLN A 1 -1.31 0.33 16.54
C GLN A 1 -2.70 0.66 17.08
N THR A 2 -3.17 1.91 17.01
CA THR A 2 -4.48 2.35 17.57
C THR A 2 -5.58 2.41 16.52
N GLY A 3 -5.30 2.57 15.23
CA GLY A 3 -6.26 2.87 14.17
C GLY A 3 -6.58 4.38 14.08
N ASP A 4 -5.92 5.23 14.85
CA ASP A 4 -6.14 6.67 14.80
C ASP A 4 -5.67 7.26 13.48
N ILE A 5 -6.52 8.03 12.81
CA ILE A 5 -6.17 8.83 11.65
C ILE A 5 -5.63 10.17 12.16
N LEU A 6 -4.34 10.41 11.98
CA LEU A 6 -3.67 11.61 12.47
C LEU A 6 -3.70 12.76 11.47
N ALA A 7 -3.76 12.44 10.19
CA ALA A 7 -3.89 13.40 9.11
C ALA A 7 -4.63 12.77 7.93
N LEU A 8 -5.50 13.52 7.31
CA LEU A 8 -6.20 13.21 6.07
C LEU A 8 -6.30 14.53 5.32
N ALA A 9 -5.44 14.73 4.31
CA ALA A 9 -5.28 16.01 3.64
C ALA A 9 -5.18 15.81 2.13
N ASP A 10 -5.59 16.80 1.39
CA ASP A 10 -5.39 16.93 -0.05
C ASP A 10 -4.85 18.33 -0.41
N SER A 11 -4.51 18.54 -1.67
CA SER A 11 -3.90 19.77 -2.16
C SER A 11 -4.91 20.87 -2.43
N ASP A 12 -6.20 20.66 -2.20
CA ASP A 12 -7.20 21.68 -2.40
C ASP A 12 -7.10 22.71 -1.26
N GLU A 13 -6.64 23.91 -1.60
CA GLU A 13 -6.57 25.02 -0.66
C GLU A 13 -7.97 25.59 -0.44
N ILE A 14 -8.38 25.62 0.83
CA ILE A 14 -9.61 26.30 1.24
C ILE A 14 -9.20 27.58 1.94
N GLU A 15 -9.48 28.71 1.30
CA GLU A 15 -9.25 30.02 1.92
C GLU A 15 -10.27 30.22 3.04
N ALA A 16 -9.77 30.18 4.28
CA ALA A 16 -10.62 30.31 5.47
C ALA A 16 -11.37 31.66 5.44
N GLY A 17 -12.70 31.58 5.54
CA GLY A 17 -13.58 32.75 5.51
C GLY A 17 -14.05 33.18 4.12
N SER A 18 -13.67 32.49 3.05
CA SER A 18 -14.26 32.71 1.74
C SER A 18 -15.63 32.03 1.63
N ASP A 19 -16.54 32.60 0.80
CA ASP A 19 -17.83 31.95 0.49
C ASP A 19 -17.66 30.60 -0.26
N GLN A 20 -16.45 30.30 -0.72
CA GLN A 20 -16.05 29.05 -1.36
C GLN A 20 -15.45 28.03 -0.38
N ALA A 21 -15.28 28.38 0.90
CA ALA A 21 -14.79 27.50 1.95
C ALA A 21 -15.79 26.35 2.27
N LYS A 22 -16.22 25.64 1.25
CA LYS A 22 -17.02 24.42 1.36
C LYS A 22 -16.17 23.25 0.89
N MET A 23 -15.31 22.75 1.77
CA MET A 23 -14.84 21.38 1.58
C MET A 23 -16.03 20.47 1.78
N THR A 24 -16.60 20.03 0.67
CA THR A 24 -17.75 19.11 0.70
C THR A 24 -17.29 17.67 0.85
N VAL A 25 -16.09 17.33 0.34
CA VAL A 25 -15.57 15.96 0.30
C VAL A 25 -14.03 15.98 0.25
N SER A 26 -13.37 15.19 1.08
CA SER A 26 -11.91 14.99 0.96
C SER A 26 -11.60 14.05 -0.21
N ARG A 27 -10.70 14.45 -1.10
CA ARG A 27 -10.22 13.62 -2.21
C ARG A 27 -9.53 12.35 -1.75
N ALA A 28 -8.92 12.37 -0.57
CA ALA A 28 -8.27 11.19 0.00
C ALA A 28 -9.22 10.02 0.29
N VAL A 29 -10.55 10.27 0.37
CA VAL A 29 -11.57 9.23 0.56
C VAL A 29 -12.53 9.11 -0.62
N SER A 30 -12.64 10.13 -1.47
CA SER A 30 -13.63 10.15 -2.57
C SER A 30 -13.03 9.80 -3.92
N GLU A 31 -11.75 10.11 -4.18
CA GLU A 31 -11.08 9.72 -5.42
C GLU A 31 -10.53 8.31 -5.31
N THR A 32 -10.92 7.46 -6.25
CA THR A 32 -10.44 6.08 -6.32
C THR A 32 -9.45 5.92 -7.46
N PHE A 33 -8.46 5.04 -7.23
CA PHE A 33 -7.40 4.75 -8.18
C PHE A 33 -6.93 3.30 -8.05
N GLU A 34 -6.28 2.77 -9.07
CA GLU A 34 -5.61 1.48 -9.00
C GLU A 34 -4.32 1.63 -8.16
N PRO A 35 -4.10 0.83 -7.10
CA PRO A 35 -2.92 0.97 -6.23
C PRO A 35 -1.60 0.55 -6.91
N GLY A 36 -1.67 0.06 -8.14
CA GLY A 36 -0.49 -0.41 -8.86
C GLY A 36 0.36 -1.36 -8.01
N SER A 37 1.66 -1.23 -8.07
CA SER A 37 2.58 -2.16 -7.43
C SER A 37 2.50 -2.25 -5.90
N ILE A 38 1.75 -1.38 -5.21
CA ILE A 38 1.46 -1.58 -3.77
C ILE A 38 0.60 -2.83 -3.58
N GLY A 39 -0.25 -3.19 -4.56
CA GLY A 39 -1.04 -4.41 -4.56
C GLY A 39 -0.23 -5.71 -4.41
N LYS A 40 1.05 -5.70 -4.83
CA LYS A 40 1.95 -6.85 -4.67
C LYS A 40 2.19 -7.23 -3.20
N VAL A 41 2.06 -6.27 -2.28
CA VAL A 41 2.13 -6.53 -0.83
C VAL A 41 1.02 -7.48 -0.39
N PHE A 42 -0.19 -7.29 -0.91
CA PHE A 42 -1.34 -8.14 -0.59
C PHE A 42 -1.19 -9.53 -1.22
N THR A 43 -0.74 -9.60 -2.46
CA THR A 43 -0.46 -10.85 -3.17
C THR A 43 0.62 -11.66 -2.46
N MET A 44 1.75 -11.04 -2.11
CA MET A 44 2.84 -11.69 -1.36
C MET A 44 2.33 -12.20 0.00
N SER A 45 1.57 -11.38 0.71
CA SER A 45 0.95 -11.77 1.99
C SER A 45 0.06 -13.01 1.83
N GLY A 46 -0.76 -13.05 0.79
CA GLY A 46 -1.63 -14.19 0.48
C GLY A 46 -0.85 -15.46 0.18
N MET A 47 0.19 -15.38 -0.65
CA MET A 47 1.02 -16.55 -0.99
C MET A 47 1.70 -17.16 0.25
N ILE A 48 2.27 -16.31 1.11
CA ILE A 48 2.94 -16.78 2.33
C ILE A 48 1.91 -17.33 3.32
N GLN A 49 0.76 -16.67 3.51
CA GLN A 49 -0.31 -17.11 4.41
C GLN A 49 -0.90 -18.47 4.01
N LEU A 50 -0.99 -18.73 2.70
CA LEU A 50 -1.45 -20.02 2.17
C LEU A 50 -0.37 -21.12 2.22
N GLY A 51 0.85 -20.79 2.67
CA GLY A 51 1.96 -21.73 2.71
C GLY A 51 2.48 -22.11 1.32
N LEU A 52 2.17 -21.34 0.30
CA LEU A 52 2.67 -21.57 -1.06
C LEU A 52 4.16 -21.25 -1.16
N HIS A 53 4.60 -20.19 -0.46
CA HIS A 53 5.96 -19.68 -0.47
C HIS A 53 6.38 -19.08 0.87
N GLN A 54 7.70 -18.90 1.01
CA GLN A 54 8.35 -18.04 1.99
C GLN A 54 8.99 -16.85 1.26
N ALA A 55 9.24 -15.75 1.97
CA ALA A 55 9.88 -14.57 1.38
C ALA A 55 11.28 -14.86 0.78
N SER A 56 11.96 -15.90 1.24
CA SER A 56 13.27 -16.33 0.77
C SER A 56 13.24 -17.35 -0.38
N ASP A 57 12.06 -17.78 -0.85
CA ASP A 57 11.94 -18.75 -1.95
C ASP A 57 12.47 -18.15 -3.25
N LYS A 58 13.14 -18.97 -4.04
CA LYS A 58 13.96 -18.60 -5.20
C LYS A 58 13.21 -18.77 -6.51
N PHE A 59 13.32 -17.77 -7.37
CA PHE A 59 12.68 -17.74 -8.67
C PHE A 59 13.68 -17.30 -9.76
N THR A 60 13.56 -17.89 -10.93
CA THR A 60 14.15 -17.35 -12.15
C THR A 60 13.06 -16.57 -12.89
N VAL A 61 13.30 -15.30 -13.12
CA VAL A 61 12.30 -14.36 -13.63
C VAL A 61 12.80 -13.74 -14.94
N PRO A 62 12.20 -14.07 -16.09
CA PRO A 62 12.46 -13.38 -17.35
C PRO A 62 11.79 -12.00 -17.35
N ASP A 63 12.19 -11.12 -18.26
CA ASP A 63 11.58 -9.78 -18.38
C ASP A 63 10.15 -9.79 -18.92
N HIS A 64 9.72 -10.88 -19.54
CA HIS A 64 8.34 -11.07 -20.03
C HIS A 64 7.92 -12.52 -19.99
N ILE A 65 6.61 -12.75 -19.86
CA ILE A 65 5.98 -14.06 -20.01
C ILE A 65 4.69 -13.95 -20.82
N THR A 66 4.34 -15.01 -21.52
CA THR A 66 3.02 -15.12 -22.16
C THR A 66 2.22 -16.21 -21.48
N THR A 67 1.08 -15.85 -20.92
CA THR A 67 0.15 -16.76 -20.27
C THR A 67 -1.28 -16.35 -20.59
N ASN A 68 -2.19 -17.32 -20.76
CA ASN A 68 -3.58 -17.08 -21.14
C ASN A 68 -3.74 -16.23 -22.41
N GLY A 69 -2.80 -16.34 -23.37
CA GLY A 69 -2.82 -15.56 -24.61
C GLY A 69 -2.48 -14.06 -24.44
N GLN A 70 -2.02 -13.64 -23.27
CA GLN A 70 -1.59 -12.29 -22.96
C GLN A 70 -0.09 -12.28 -22.61
N THR A 71 0.61 -11.24 -23.06
CA THR A 71 2.02 -11.03 -22.69
C THR A 71 2.11 -9.96 -21.60
N TYR A 72 2.84 -10.29 -20.54
CA TYR A 72 3.13 -9.40 -19.41
C TYR A 72 4.62 -9.14 -19.37
N SER A 73 5.02 -7.91 -19.06
CA SER A 73 6.42 -7.49 -18.98
C SER A 73 6.67 -6.75 -17.68
N ASP A 74 7.92 -6.75 -17.27
CA ASP A 74 8.40 -5.84 -16.24
C ASP A 74 8.59 -4.42 -16.79
N ALA A 75 8.70 -3.44 -15.91
CA ALA A 75 8.84 -2.03 -16.31
C ALA A 75 10.17 -1.73 -17.00
N THR A 76 11.19 -2.53 -16.71
CA THR A 76 12.53 -2.43 -17.31
C THR A 76 12.87 -3.74 -17.99
N THR A 77 13.49 -3.67 -19.17
CA THR A 77 13.98 -4.86 -19.86
C THR A 77 15.23 -5.41 -19.16
N HIS A 78 15.25 -6.73 -18.91
CA HIS A 78 16.37 -7.44 -18.29
C HIS A 78 16.50 -8.85 -18.88
N GLY A 79 17.53 -9.59 -18.52
CA GLY A 79 17.65 -11.02 -18.83
C GLY A 79 16.88 -11.88 -17.83
N ASP A 80 17.23 -13.17 -17.77
CA ASP A 80 16.75 -14.04 -16.70
C ASP A 80 17.45 -13.62 -15.39
N GLU A 81 16.65 -13.10 -14.47
CA GLU A 81 17.09 -12.67 -13.15
C GLU A 81 16.82 -13.73 -12.09
N HIS A 82 17.66 -13.76 -11.07
CA HIS A 82 17.59 -14.71 -9.97
C HIS A 82 17.19 -14.02 -8.67
N TRP A 83 15.89 -13.87 -8.45
CA TRP A 83 15.33 -13.18 -7.28
C TRP A 83 14.67 -14.15 -6.31
N THR A 84 14.71 -13.78 -5.03
CA THR A 84 13.81 -14.37 -4.05
C THR A 84 12.42 -13.73 -4.18
N LEU A 85 11.41 -14.24 -3.46
CA LEU A 85 10.11 -13.57 -3.40
C LEU A 85 10.23 -12.14 -2.84
N ALA A 86 11.14 -11.92 -1.87
CA ALA A 86 11.48 -10.58 -1.38
C ALA A 86 12.11 -9.71 -2.48
N GLY A 87 12.98 -10.29 -3.32
CA GLY A 87 13.58 -9.60 -4.47
C GLY A 87 12.56 -9.26 -5.55
N ILE A 88 11.59 -10.13 -5.81
CA ILE A 88 10.47 -9.84 -6.72
C ILE A 88 9.68 -8.61 -6.24
N LEU A 89 9.44 -8.49 -4.92
CA LEU A 89 8.79 -7.31 -4.34
C LEU A 89 9.68 -6.06 -4.44
N GLU A 90 10.98 -6.19 -4.14
CA GLU A 90 11.97 -5.11 -4.21
C GLU A 90 12.06 -4.53 -5.63
N GLN A 91 12.27 -5.40 -6.63
CA GLN A 91 12.36 -5.02 -8.04
C GLN A 91 10.99 -4.63 -8.63
N SER A 92 9.94 -4.85 -7.86
CA SER A 92 8.56 -4.57 -8.29
C SER A 92 8.17 -5.35 -9.56
N SER A 93 8.70 -6.57 -9.75
CA SER A 93 8.47 -7.39 -10.94
C SER A 93 7.01 -7.83 -11.04
N ASN A 94 6.35 -7.53 -12.15
CA ASN A 94 5.03 -8.05 -12.51
C ASN A 94 5.12 -9.53 -12.89
N VAL A 95 6.12 -9.84 -13.69
CA VAL A 95 6.38 -11.20 -14.19
C VAL A 95 6.68 -12.14 -13.03
N GLY A 96 7.56 -11.73 -12.12
CA GLY A 96 7.87 -12.49 -10.92
C GLY A 96 6.65 -12.75 -10.04
N MET A 97 5.75 -11.74 -9.87
CA MET A 97 4.50 -11.96 -9.12
C MET A 97 3.56 -12.97 -9.79
N ILE A 98 3.43 -12.92 -11.12
CA ILE A 98 2.61 -13.89 -11.85
C ILE A 98 3.17 -15.31 -11.69
N ILE A 99 4.48 -15.48 -11.85
CA ILE A 99 5.16 -16.78 -11.69
C ILE A 99 4.97 -17.31 -10.27
N ALA A 100 5.22 -16.48 -9.26
CA ALA A 100 5.08 -16.90 -7.86
C ALA A 100 3.63 -17.23 -7.49
N ALA A 101 2.66 -16.51 -8.03
CA ALA A 101 1.24 -16.70 -7.73
C ALA A 101 0.55 -17.76 -8.62
N GLU A 102 1.28 -18.54 -9.41
CA GLU A 102 0.69 -19.54 -10.32
C GLU A 102 -0.27 -20.51 -9.62
N LYS A 103 0.07 -20.93 -8.40
CA LYS A 103 -0.74 -21.88 -7.61
C LYS A 103 -1.86 -21.22 -6.81
N MET A 104 -1.97 -19.91 -6.85
CA MET A 104 -3.01 -19.17 -6.14
C MET A 104 -4.28 -19.09 -7.00
N SER A 105 -5.40 -19.62 -6.52
CA SER A 105 -6.66 -19.55 -7.28
C SER A 105 -7.20 -18.11 -7.35
N ASN A 106 -8.08 -17.83 -8.31
CA ASN A 106 -8.70 -16.51 -8.45
C ASN A 106 -9.50 -16.11 -7.20
N GLU A 107 -10.19 -17.07 -6.58
CA GLU A 107 -10.95 -16.88 -5.34
C GLU A 107 -10.00 -16.49 -4.19
N GLN A 108 -8.83 -17.13 -4.09
CA GLN A 108 -7.81 -16.79 -3.10
C GLN A 108 -7.23 -15.39 -3.35
N ARG A 109 -6.98 -15.01 -4.62
CA ARG A 109 -6.53 -13.66 -4.98
C ARG A 109 -7.56 -12.61 -4.55
N TYR A 110 -8.83 -12.82 -4.91
CA TYR A 110 -9.94 -11.97 -4.49
C TYR A 110 -10.05 -11.88 -2.96
N GLU A 111 -10.03 -13.03 -2.28
CA GLU A 111 -10.18 -13.10 -0.83
C GLU A 111 -9.13 -12.27 -0.09
N PHE A 112 -7.85 -12.35 -0.50
CA PHE A 112 -6.80 -11.58 0.16
C PHE A 112 -6.92 -10.09 -0.12
N ILE A 113 -7.19 -9.66 -1.34
CA ILE A 113 -7.43 -8.24 -1.65
C ILE A 113 -8.58 -7.71 -0.78
N SER A 114 -9.70 -8.43 -0.73
CA SER A 114 -10.87 -8.07 0.07
C SER A 114 -10.58 -8.08 1.58
N LYS A 115 -9.88 -9.07 2.12
CA LYS A 115 -9.52 -9.14 3.56
C LYS A 115 -8.65 -7.97 4.01
N PHE A 116 -7.82 -7.42 3.13
CA PHE A 116 -7.07 -6.20 3.42
C PHE A 116 -7.95 -4.94 3.46
N GLY A 117 -9.22 -5.03 3.07
CA GLY A 117 -10.22 -3.96 3.13
C GLY A 117 -10.44 -3.22 1.82
N ILE A 118 -9.84 -3.66 0.73
CA ILE A 118 -10.05 -3.06 -0.59
C ILE A 118 -11.45 -3.40 -1.11
N GLY A 119 -12.11 -2.40 -1.69
CA GLY A 119 -13.49 -2.53 -2.17
C GLY A 119 -14.54 -2.57 -1.04
N GLN A 120 -14.21 -2.07 0.14
CA GLN A 120 -15.08 -2.06 1.32
C GLN A 120 -15.16 -0.65 1.92
N ASP A 121 -16.29 -0.33 2.54
CA ASP A 121 -16.45 0.87 3.37
C ASP A 121 -15.40 0.89 4.51
N ASN A 122 -14.76 2.04 4.75
CA ASN A 122 -13.85 2.22 5.89
C ASN A 122 -14.59 2.36 7.24
N GLY A 123 -15.90 2.55 7.22
CA GLY A 123 -16.74 2.67 8.42
C GLY A 123 -16.62 4.00 9.15
N LEU A 124 -16.17 5.06 8.48
CA LEU A 124 -16.00 6.39 9.09
C LEU A 124 -17.21 7.32 8.85
N GLY A 125 -18.05 6.98 7.86
CA GLY A 125 -19.21 7.78 7.49
C GLY A 125 -18.84 9.18 6.99
N LEU A 126 -17.67 9.33 6.36
CA LEU A 126 -17.24 10.60 5.81
C LEU A 126 -18.06 10.96 4.56
N PRO A 127 -18.46 12.22 4.38
CA PRO A 127 -19.19 12.64 3.19
C PRO A 127 -18.42 12.28 1.91
N GLY A 128 -19.11 11.60 0.98
CA GLY A 128 -18.54 11.23 -0.32
C GLY A 128 -17.46 10.15 -0.29
N GLU A 129 -17.34 9.43 0.80
CA GLU A 129 -16.45 8.28 0.90
C GLU A 129 -16.81 7.24 -0.17
N ALA A 130 -15.79 6.78 -0.91
CA ALA A 130 -15.94 5.80 -1.97
C ALA A 130 -15.34 4.46 -1.52
N ASP A 131 -16.09 3.37 -1.73
CA ASP A 131 -15.67 2.02 -1.35
C ASP A 131 -14.55 1.46 -2.23
N GLY A 132 -14.26 2.13 -3.35
CA GLY A 132 -13.43 1.55 -4.39
C GLY A 132 -14.20 0.49 -5.19
N LEU A 133 -13.49 -0.29 -5.98
CA LEU A 133 -14.10 -1.30 -6.83
C LEU A 133 -13.27 -2.59 -6.79
N LEU A 134 -13.90 -3.70 -6.45
CA LEU A 134 -13.32 -5.02 -6.54
C LEU A 134 -14.40 -6.01 -7.01
N TYR A 135 -14.35 -6.39 -8.28
CA TYR A 135 -15.23 -7.43 -8.81
C TYR A 135 -14.90 -8.80 -8.24
N SER A 136 -15.91 -9.65 -8.05
CA SER A 136 -15.72 -11.03 -7.62
C SER A 136 -14.95 -11.85 -8.66
N ALA A 137 -14.26 -12.89 -8.22
CA ALA A 137 -13.34 -13.67 -9.04
C ALA A 137 -13.99 -14.33 -10.29
N ASP A 138 -15.29 -14.66 -10.21
CA ASP A 138 -16.07 -15.22 -11.30
C ASP A 138 -16.35 -14.22 -12.45
N GLN A 139 -16.18 -12.93 -12.21
CA GLN A 139 -16.33 -11.86 -13.21
C GLN A 139 -15.00 -11.50 -13.91
N TRP A 140 -13.89 -12.11 -13.50
CA TRP A 140 -12.58 -11.77 -14.05
C TRP A 140 -12.33 -12.43 -15.40
N ASP A 141 -11.93 -11.64 -16.38
CA ASP A 141 -11.40 -12.15 -17.63
C ASP A 141 -9.96 -12.68 -17.45
N LEU A 142 -9.42 -13.29 -18.49
CA LEU A 142 -8.07 -13.89 -18.46
C LEU A 142 -6.95 -12.89 -18.17
N ARG A 143 -7.15 -11.61 -18.51
CA ARG A 143 -6.19 -10.55 -18.21
C ARG A 143 -6.29 -10.14 -16.74
N THR A 144 -7.50 -9.87 -16.27
CA THR A 144 -7.79 -9.47 -14.89
C THR A 144 -7.22 -10.46 -13.88
N GLN A 145 -7.32 -11.77 -14.15
CA GLN A 145 -6.77 -12.82 -13.29
C GLN A 145 -5.30 -12.61 -12.93
N ASN A 146 -4.51 -12.02 -13.81
CA ASN A 146 -3.10 -11.75 -13.58
C ASN A 146 -2.84 -10.30 -13.12
N THR A 147 -3.57 -9.32 -13.67
CA THR A 147 -3.31 -7.91 -13.35
C THR A 147 -3.68 -7.54 -11.91
N VAL A 148 -4.63 -8.24 -11.29
CA VAL A 148 -4.95 -8.09 -9.86
C VAL A 148 -3.77 -8.41 -8.95
N LEU A 149 -2.83 -9.27 -9.38
CA LEU A 149 -1.65 -9.67 -8.61
C LEU A 149 -0.67 -8.51 -8.38
N PHE A 150 -0.72 -7.49 -9.24
CA PHE A 150 0.14 -6.33 -9.14
C PHE A 150 -0.61 -4.99 -9.06
N GLY A 151 -1.87 -5.06 -8.58
CA GLY A 151 -2.64 -3.88 -8.18
C GLY A 151 -3.38 -3.18 -9.29
N GLN A 152 -3.73 -3.87 -10.36
CA GLN A 152 -4.58 -3.36 -11.43
C GLN A 152 -5.93 -4.10 -11.47
N ALA A 153 -6.88 -3.53 -12.22
CA ALA A 153 -8.25 -4.04 -12.36
C ALA A 153 -9.09 -4.04 -11.07
N TYR A 154 -8.65 -3.33 -10.05
CA TYR A 154 -9.45 -2.94 -8.88
C TYR A 154 -9.02 -1.55 -8.40
N THR A 155 -9.90 -0.84 -7.72
CA THR A 155 -9.61 0.51 -7.24
C THR A 155 -9.76 0.62 -5.72
N THR A 156 -9.02 1.55 -5.16
CA THR A 156 -9.00 1.91 -3.74
C THR A 156 -8.92 3.43 -3.60
N ASN A 157 -9.22 3.97 -2.44
CA ASN A 157 -8.88 5.35 -2.09
C ASN A 157 -7.62 5.40 -1.21
N ALA A 158 -7.07 6.58 -0.97
CA ALA A 158 -5.83 6.73 -0.20
C ALA A 158 -5.97 6.23 1.25
N LEU A 159 -7.13 6.39 1.86
CA LEU A 159 -7.40 5.92 3.22
C LEU A 159 -7.48 4.40 3.29
N GLN A 160 -8.21 3.75 2.39
CA GLN A 160 -8.26 2.28 2.31
C GLN A 160 -6.86 1.69 2.11
N LEU A 161 -6.08 2.27 1.19
CA LEU A 161 -4.73 1.81 0.91
C LEU A 161 -3.82 1.91 2.14
N THR A 162 -3.90 3.05 2.86
CA THR A 162 -3.16 3.25 4.11
C THR A 162 -3.55 2.21 5.16
N ASN A 163 -4.85 1.94 5.31
CA ASN A 163 -5.37 0.96 6.26
C ASN A 163 -4.96 -0.47 5.88
N ALA A 164 -4.96 -0.80 4.60
CA ALA A 164 -4.48 -2.09 4.10
C ALA A 164 -2.99 -2.31 4.42
N VAL A 165 -2.14 -1.31 4.19
CA VAL A 165 -0.71 -1.39 4.55
C VAL A 165 -0.53 -1.41 6.07
N ALA A 166 -1.39 -0.75 6.84
CA ALA A 166 -1.34 -0.79 8.30
C ALA A 166 -1.58 -2.20 8.89
N VAL A 167 -2.20 -3.12 8.15
CA VAL A 167 -2.30 -4.53 8.54
C VAL A 167 -0.91 -5.13 8.76
N ILE A 168 0.04 -4.85 7.87
CA ILE A 168 1.44 -5.32 8.00
C ILE A 168 2.08 -4.71 9.25
N ALA A 169 1.93 -3.38 9.44
CA ALA A 169 2.45 -2.68 10.61
C ALA A 169 1.86 -3.18 11.94
N ASN A 170 0.64 -3.69 11.92
CA ASN A 170 -0.10 -4.20 13.06
C ASN A 170 -0.01 -5.73 13.22
N LYS A 171 1.08 -6.35 12.73
CA LYS A 171 1.32 -7.79 12.88
C LYS A 171 0.18 -8.65 12.29
N GLY A 172 -0.33 -8.23 11.15
CA GLY A 172 -1.38 -8.93 10.41
C GLY A 172 -2.81 -8.65 10.88
N VAL A 173 -3.03 -7.65 11.70
CA VAL A 173 -4.36 -7.29 12.23
C VAL A 173 -4.85 -5.98 11.63
N LYS A 174 -6.00 -6.03 10.95
CA LYS A 174 -6.76 -4.85 10.53
C LYS A 174 -7.44 -4.24 11.75
N LYS A 175 -7.12 -2.98 12.05
CA LYS A 175 -7.73 -2.23 13.15
C LYS A 175 -8.88 -1.37 12.63
N PRO A 176 -9.98 -1.23 13.36
CA PRO A 176 -10.98 -0.22 13.05
C PRO A 176 -10.34 1.17 13.19
N GLN A 177 -10.73 2.06 12.31
CA GLN A 177 -10.19 3.42 12.24
C GLN A 177 -11.05 4.39 13.04
N ARG A 178 -10.45 5.50 13.49
CA ARG A 178 -11.18 6.62 14.09
C ARG A 178 -10.54 7.96 13.76
N ILE A 179 -11.37 8.98 13.62
CA ILE A 179 -10.96 10.39 13.47
C ILE A 179 -11.17 11.13 14.78
N ILE A 180 -12.28 10.85 15.46
CA ILE A 180 -12.61 11.50 16.74
C ILE A 180 -12.03 10.66 17.86
N LYS A 181 -11.01 11.20 18.54
CA LYS A 181 -10.36 10.53 19.66
C LYS A 181 -11.12 10.71 20.96
N ALA A 182 -11.60 11.93 21.20
CA ALA A 182 -12.36 12.26 22.40
C ALA A 182 -13.30 13.43 22.15
N ILE A 183 -14.36 13.50 22.92
CA ILE A 183 -15.31 14.63 22.97
C ILE A 183 -15.20 15.24 24.36
N SER A 184 -15.03 16.58 24.44
CA SER A 184 -14.96 17.29 25.70
C SER A 184 -16.14 18.26 25.84
N ASP A 185 -16.69 18.37 27.06
CA ASP A 185 -17.68 19.38 27.40
C ASP A 185 -17.04 20.75 27.67
N ALA A 186 -17.85 21.75 27.94
CA ALA A 186 -17.42 23.10 28.27
C ALA A 186 -16.65 23.20 29.61
N GLU A 187 -16.88 22.29 30.52
CA GLU A 187 -16.26 22.15 31.84
C GLU A 187 -14.89 21.42 31.76
N GLY A 188 -14.52 20.86 30.57
CA GLY A 188 -13.25 20.19 30.35
C GLY A 188 -13.26 18.68 30.68
N HIS A 189 -14.41 18.08 30.99
CA HIS A 189 -14.51 16.64 31.07
C HIS A 189 -14.43 16.05 29.69
N SER A 190 -13.56 15.06 29.52
CA SER A 190 -13.28 14.44 28.22
C SER A 190 -13.66 12.95 28.24
N GLU A 191 -14.47 12.54 27.26
CA GLU A 191 -14.84 11.14 27.04
C GLU A 191 -14.13 10.62 25.81
N GLU A 192 -13.31 9.57 26.01
CA GLU A 192 -12.61 8.92 24.88
C GLU A 192 -13.61 8.14 24.02
N GLN A 193 -13.56 8.39 22.70
CA GLN A 193 -14.37 7.68 21.72
C GLN A 193 -13.64 6.41 21.29
N LYS A 194 -14.32 5.28 21.36
CA LYS A 194 -13.80 4.01 20.82
C LYS A 194 -14.04 3.96 19.31
N PRO A 195 -13.10 3.39 18.53
CA PRO A 195 -13.37 3.14 17.12
C PRO A 195 -14.56 2.18 16.97
N GLU A 196 -15.35 2.38 15.93
CA GLU A 196 -16.44 1.46 15.59
C GLU A 196 -15.90 0.19 14.94
N GLY A 197 -16.43 -0.96 15.32
CA GLY A 197 -16.02 -2.28 14.81
C GLY A 197 -14.95 -2.98 15.64
N GLU A 198 -14.58 -4.16 15.18
CA GLU A 198 -13.61 -5.03 15.86
C GLU A 198 -12.33 -5.19 15.05
N ALA A 199 -11.22 -5.41 15.75
CA ALA A 199 -9.96 -5.75 15.12
C ALA A 199 -10.02 -7.16 14.51
N THR A 200 -9.66 -7.30 13.24
CA THR A 200 -9.75 -8.57 12.50
C THR A 200 -8.38 -9.03 12.06
N ARG A 201 -8.03 -10.29 12.32
CA ARG A 201 -6.80 -10.89 11.81
C ARG A 201 -6.95 -11.21 10.33
N VAL A 202 -6.07 -10.64 9.51
CA VAL A 202 -6.02 -10.83 8.06
C VAL A 202 -4.98 -11.89 7.69
N ILE A 203 -3.81 -11.79 8.31
CA ILE A 203 -2.67 -12.72 8.14
C ILE A 203 -1.99 -12.97 9.49
N ASP A 204 -1.22 -14.03 9.58
CA ASP A 204 -0.47 -14.36 10.78
C ASP A 204 0.69 -13.37 11.02
N GLU A 205 1.12 -13.22 12.28
CA GLU A 205 2.22 -12.32 12.66
C GLU A 205 3.52 -12.66 11.93
N GLN A 206 3.81 -13.95 11.76
CA GLN A 206 5.01 -14.40 11.04
C GLN A 206 4.97 -14.02 9.55
N VAL A 207 3.79 -14.07 8.93
CA VAL A 207 3.58 -13.63 7.54
C VAL A 207 3.81 -12.12 7.45
N ALA A 208 3.19 -11.34 8.34
CA ALA A 208 3.37 -9.89 8.39
C ALA A 208 4.86 -9.51 8.59
N SER A 209 5.60 -10.26 9.40
CA SER A 209 7.04 -10.04 9.61
C SER A 209 7.85 -10.29 8.35
N GLN A 210 7.59 -11.36 7.60
CA GLN A 210 8.28 -11.62 6.33
C GLN A 210 7.98 -10.55 5.28
N VAL A 211 6.72 -10.12 5.16
CA VAL A 211 6.31 -9.05 4.23
C VAL A 211 6.93 -7.72 4.64
N MET A 212 6.94 -7.38 5.93
CA MET A 212 7.62 -6.18 6.46
C MET A 212 9.09 -6.17 6.05
N ASN A 213 9.78 -7.29 6.24
CA ASN A 213 11.20 -7.42 5.89
C ASN A 213 11.43 -7.22 4.38
N ALA A 214 10.58 -7.79 3.52
CA ALA A 214 10.66 -7.57 2.09
C ALA A 214 10.38 -6.10 1.71
N MET A 215 9.43 -5.43 2.37
CA MET A 215 9.15 -4.00 2.19
C MET A 215 10.30 -3.11 2.66
N GLU A 216 11.08 -3.52 3.66
CA GLU A 216 12.31 -2.81 4.04
C GLU A 216 13.37 -2.90 2.93
N SER A 217 13.50 -4.03 2.24
CA SER A 217 14.41 -4.16 1.09
C SER A 217 14.03 -3.20 -0.04
N VAL A 218 12.73 -2.95 -0.26
CA VAL A 218 12.28 -1.91 -1.21
C VAL A 218 12.81 -0.54 -0.80
N SER A 219 12.71 -0.16 0.48
CA SER A 219 13.21 1.14 0.96
C SER A 219 14.71 1.24 0.88
N ASP A 220 15.44 0.16 1.19
CA ASP A 220 16.90 0.11 1.08
C ASP A 220 17.36 0.32 -0.37
N HIS A 221 16.65 -0.26 -1.34
CA HIS A 221 16.91 -0.08 -2.78
C HIS A 221 16.78 1.38 -3.22
N TYR A 222 15.79 2.10 -2.69
CA TYR A 222 15.55 3.51 -3.00
C TYR A 222 16.20 4.49 -2.00
N SER A 223 17.06 4.03 -1.10
CA SER A 223 17.63 4.82 0.00
C SER A 223 18.41 6.08 -0.43
N GLN A 224 18.81 6.17 -1.69
CA GLN A 224 19.41 7.37 -2.25
C GLN A 224 18.43 8.53 -2.42
N PHE A 225 17.14 8.24 -2.52
CA PHE A 225 16.06 9.20 -2.81
C PHE A 225 15.05 9.31 -1.66
N ILE A 226 14.92 8.25 -0.86
CA ILE A 226 13.88 8.13 0.16
C ILE A 226 14.52 7.60 1.43
N LYS A 227 14.80 8.50 2.38
CA LYS A 227 15.46 8.15 3.63
C LYS A 227 14.85 8.95 4.78
N VAL A 228 14.62 8.28 5.89
CA VAL A 228 14.31 8.91 7.18
C VAL A 228 15.51 8.62 8.09
N ASP A 229 16.33 9.65 8.32
CA ASP A 229 17.63 9.48 8.98
C ASP A 229 17.50 8.90 10.39
N GLY A 230 18.21 7.80 10.62
CA GLY A 230 18.18 7.06 11.89
C GLY A 230 17.01 6.09 12.06
N TYR A 231 16.18 5.89 11.02
CA TYR A 231 15.03 4.99 11.12
C TYR A 231 14.97 3.98 9.97
N ARG A 232 14.59 2.76 10.31
CA ARG A 232 14.24 1.71 9.33
C ARG A 232 12.86 2.04 8.75
N VAL A 233 12.71 1.91 7.43
CA VAL A 233 11.47 2.18 6.71
C VAL A 233 11.09 0.96 5.91
N ALA A 234 9.86 0.50 6.03
CA ALA A 234 9.29 -0.52 5.15
C ALA A 234 8.26 0.13 4.23
N ALA A 235 8.46 0.02 2.92
CA ALA A 235 7.61 0.74 1.98
C ALA A 235 7.35 -0.01 0.67
N LYS A 236 6.39 0.50 -0.10
CA LYS A 236 6.17 0.10 -1.48
C LYS A 236 5.66 1.29 -2.29
N SER A 237 6.21 1.44 -3.49
CA SER A 237 5.73 2.39 -4.49
C SER A 237 4.68 1.75 -5.38
N GLY A 238 3.72 2.56 -5.83
CA GLY A 238 2.82 2.24 -6.92
C GLY A 238 2.92 3.28 -8.03
N THR A 239 2.52 2.87 -9.21
CA THR A 239 2.33 3.74 -10.36
C THR A 239 1.20 3.13 -11.16
N ALA A 240 0.15 3.90 -11.38
CA ALA A 240 -1.00 3.50 -12.17
C ALA A 240 -1.20 4.45 -13.35
N GLU A 241 -1.49 3.89 -14.48
CA GLU A 241 -1.85 4.62 -15.69
C GLU A 241 -3.38 4.67 -15.79
N VAL A 242 -3.93 5.88 -15.90
CA VAL A 242 -5.38 6.08 -16.00
C VAL A 242 -5.73 6.35 -17.45
N ALA A 243 -6.58 5.49 -18.03
CA ALA A 243 -7.11 5.69 -19.37
C ALA A 243 -8.19 6.78 -19.37
N GLY A 244 -8.10 7.72 -20.31
CA GLY A 244 -9.15 8.68 -20.57
C GLY A 244 -10.37 8.04 -21.26
N ALA A 245 -11.42 8.82 -21.43
CA ALA A 245 -12.66 8.40 -22.08
C ALA A 245 -12.45 7.92 -23.53
N ASP A 246 -11.35 8.31 -24.17
CA ASP A 246 -10.94 7.90 -25.52
C ASP A 246 -10.08 6.61 -25.53
N GLY A 247 -9.88 5.99 -24.37
CA GLY A 247 -9.05 4.80 -24.18
C GLY A 247 -7.54 5.05 -24.25
N ARG A 248 -7.11 6.31 -24.38
CA ARG A 248 -5.68 6.68 -24.33
C ARG A 248 -5.29 7.00 -22.90
N LEU A 249 -4.00 6.81 -22.63
CA LEU A 249 -3.40 7.24 -21.37
C LEU A 249 -3.64 8.74 -21.18
N SER A 250 -4.35 9.11 -20.11
CA SER A 250 -4.72 10.50 -19.87
C SER A 250 -4.11 11.06 -18.60
N SER A 251 -3.72 10.19 -17.67
CA SER A 251 -3.24 10.59 -16.35
C SER A 251 -2.35 9.51 -15.76
N ILE A 252 -1.45 9.90 -14.87
CA ILE A 252 -0.61 9.00 -14.09
C ILE A 252 -0.90 9.25 -12.62
N ILE A 253 -1.11 8.18 -11.86
CA ILE A 253 -1.15 8.22 -10.41
C ILE A 253 0.14 7.58 -9.90
N SER A 254 0.86 8.33 -9.09
CA SER A 254 2.07 7.89 -8.40
C SER A 254 1.80 7.86 -6.93
N ASP A 255 1.98 6.72 -6.30
CA ASP A 255 1.74 6.54 -4.88
C ASP A 255 2.93 5.90 -4.16
N TYR A 256 3.02 6.16 -2.89
CA TYR A 256 4.03 5.58 -2.00
C TYR A 256 3.44 5.40 -0.61
N SER A 257 3.52 4.18 -0.09
CA SER A 257 3.05 3.87 1.25
C SER A 257 4.20 3.32 2.09
N ALA A 258 4.42 3.89 3.26
CA ALA A 258 5.54 3.57 4.15
C ALA A 258 5.08 3.33 5.59
N ILE A 259 5.71 2.37 6.25
CA ILE A 259 5.62 2.04 7.68
C ILE A 259 6.88 2.57 8.34
N ILE A 260 6.74 3.44 9.35
CA ILE A 260 7.86 4.14 9.99
C ILE A 260 7.70 4.16 11.52
N PRO A 261 8.70 3.73 12.30
CA PRO A 261 9.82 2.85 11.92
C PRO A 261 9.36 1.43 11.59
N ALA A 262 10.15 0.68 10.80
CA ALA A 262 9.79 -0.70 10.45
C ALA A 262 10.02 -1.70 11.58
N ASP A 263 11.08 -1.50 12.39
CA ASP A 263 11.42 -2.34 13.54
C ASP A 263 10.46 -2.18 14.75
N ASN A 264 9.84 -1.01 14.88
CA ASN A 264 8.81 -0.74 15.89
C ASN A 264 7.72 0.18 15.30
N PRO A 265 6.80 -0.34 14.50
CA PRO A 265 5.85 0.44 13.73
C PRO A 265 5.03 1.42 14.58
N ARG A 266 5.07 2.69 14.23
CA ARG A 266 4.32 3.76 14.88
C ARG A 266 3.34 4.43 13.93
N PHE A 267 3.75 4.64 12.68
CA PHE A 267 2.98 5.35 11.67
C PHE A 267 2.96 4.60 10.36
N VAL A 268 1.87 4.76 9.64
CA VAL A 268 1.77 4.45 8.21
C VAL A 268 1.44 5.74 7.49
N VAL A 269 2.22 6.07 6.48
CA VAL A 269 2.06 7.27 5.66
C VAL A 269 1.86 6.85 4.23
N THR A 270 0.79 7.31 3.61
CA THR A 270 0.54 7.13 2.17
C THR A 270 0.44 8.48 1.50
N VAL A 271 1.21 8.69 0.45
CA VAL A 271 1.16 9.87 -0.42
C VAL A 271 0.72 9.43 -1.80
N VAL A 272 -0.28 10.11 -2.33
CA VAL A 272 -0.82 9.88 -3.67
C VAL A 272 -0.74 11.18 -4.47
N LEU A 273 -0.08 11.13 -5.62
CA LEU A 273 0.10 12.26 -6.51
C LEU A 273 -0.56 11.94 -7.86
N LYS A 274 -1.38 12.87 -8.34
CA LYS A 274 -1.99 12.79 -9.65
C LYS A 274 -1.23 13.70 -10.62
N ASP A 275 -0.81 13.13 -11.74
CA ASP A 275 -0.04 13.81 -12.78
C ASP A 275 1.21 14.56 -12.24
N PRO A 276 2.08 13.90 -11.42
CA PRO A 276 3.27 14.55 -10.93
C PRO A 276 4.25 14.83 -12.07
N GLN A 277 5.20 15.75 -11.82
CA GLN A 277 6.36 15.90 -12.70
C GLN A 277 7.29 14.70 -12.51
N GLY A 278 7.09 13.66 -13.29
CA GLY A 278 7.76 12.36 -13.18
C GLY A 278 6.75 11.22 -13.19
N VAL A 279 7.20 9.99 -13.38
CA VAL A 279 6.31 8.84 -13.59
C VAL A 279 6.28 7.93 -12.37
N TYR A 280 7.44 7.65 -11.78
CA TYR A 280 7.56 6.59 -10.77
C TYR A 280 7.25 7.09 -9.36
N GLY A 281 6.35 6.41 -8.65
CA GLY A 281 5.93 6.74 -7.28
C GLY A 281 7.11 6.84 -6.28
N GLY A 282 8.11 5.99 -6.42
CA GLY A 282 9.33 6.06 -5.61
C GLY A 282 10.11 7.37 -5.77
N LEU A 283 10.09 7.99 -6.94
CA LEU A 283 10.83 9.23 -7.22
C LEU A 283 9.99 10.52 -7.03
N THR A 284 8.68 10.38 -6.92
CA THR A 284 7.74 11.52 -6.81
C THR A 284 7.08 11.57 -5.42
N ALA A 285 6.29 10.56 -5.07
CA ALA A 285 5.61 10.48 -3.78
C ALA A 285 6.53 10.07 -2.62
N GLY A 286 7.59 9.30 -2.92
CA GLY A 286 8.54 8.82 -1.92
C GLY A 286 9.25 9.91 -1.12
N PRO A 287 9.87 10.94 -1.75
CA PRO A 287 10.51 12.06 -1.04
C PRO A 287 9.55 12.80 -0.09
N VAL A 288 8.32 13.04 -0.54
CA VAL A 288 7.28 13.68 0.31
C VAL A 288 6.94 12.78 1.51
N THR A 289 6.86 11.46 1.30
CA THR A 289 6.61 10.50 2.38
C THR A 289 7.77 10.50 3.38
N ALA A 290 9.02 10.63 2.92
CA ALA A 290 10.20 10.71 3.78
C ALA A 290 10.19 11.99 4.64
N GLU A 291 9.89 13.14 4.06
CA GLU A 291 9.77 14.41 4.80
C GLU A 291 8.69 14.34 5.90
N ILE A 292 7.53 13.76 5.58
CA ILE A 292 6.48 13.52 6.57
C ILE A 292 6.98 12.56 7.65
N GLY A 293 7.72 11.50 7.27
CA GLY A 293 8.33 10.56 8.20
C GLY A 293 9.28 11.25 9.19
N GLU A 294 10.21 12.08 8.70
CA GLU A 294 11.14 12.84 9.54
C GLU A 294 10.39 13.76 10.52
N PHE A 295 9.40 14.49 10.02
CA PHE A 295 8.56 15.32 10.87
C PHE A 295 7.87 14.52 11.98
N LEU A 296 7.32 13.36 11.66
CA LEU A 296 6.64 12.49 12.64
C LEU A 296 7.61 11.96 13.68
N MET A 297 8.81 11.51 13.26
CA MET A 297 9.82 11.01 14.19
C MET A 297 10.25 12.09 15.19
N GLN A 298 10.46 13.31 14.72
CA GLN A 298 10.81 14.45 15.57
C GLN A 298 9.65 14.86 16.48
N LYS A 299 8.45 15.03 15.92
CA LYS A 299 7.26 15.50 16.65
C LYS A 299 6.88 14.58 17.81
N TYR A 300 7.00 13.28 17.61
CA TYR A 300 6.60 12.25 18.59
C TYR A 300 7.80 11.68 19.37
N GLU A 301 8.99 12.28 19.21
CA GLU A 301 10.22 11.89 19.92
C GLU A 301 10.46 10.37 19.84
N VAL A 302 10.29 9.81 18.63
CA VAL A 302 10.44 8.38 18.42
C VAL A 302 11.92 8.00 18.55
N PRO A 303 12.27 6.99 19.35
CA PRO A 303 13.66 6.52 19.43
C PRO A 303 14.16 6.00 18.06
N ALA A 304 15.42 6.24 17.75
CA ALA A 304 16.05 5.75 16.54
C ALA A 304 16.01 4.23 16.43
N SER A 305 15.91 3.72 15.22
CA SER A 305 15.93 2.29 14.94
C SER A 305 17.30 1.66 15.23
N SER A 306 17.27 0.37 15.60
CA SER A 306 18.48 -0.45 15.61
C SER A 306 18.91 -0.79 14.16
N PRO A 307 20.22 -1.02 13.91
CA PRO A 307 20.68 -1.47 12.61
C PRO A 307 19.94 -2.76 12.16
N ARG A 308 19.60 -2.83 10.86
CA ARG A 308 18.96 -4.02 10.29
C ARG A 308 19.98 -5.16 10.17
N THR A 309 19.72 -6.29 10.84
CA THR A 309 20.59 -7.48 10.84
C THR A 309 19.89 -8.74 10.31
N ASP A 310 18.63 -8.63 9.98
CA ASP A 310 17.73 -9.72 9.64
C ASP A 310 17.22 -9.67 8.18
N ALA A 311 17.94 -8.96 7.31
CA ALA A 311 17.52 -8.78 5.91
C ALA A 311 17.43 -10.13 5.18
N ILE A 312 16.28 -10.40 4.58
CA ILE A 312 16.09 -11.54 3.68
C ILE A 312 16.84 -11.24 2.37
N PRO A 313 17.70 -12.15 1.89
CA PRO A 313 18.38 -11.97 0.61
C PRO A 313 17.39 -11.73 -0.53
N VAL A 314 17.65 -10.75 -1.39
CA VAL A 314 16.79 -10.40 -2.53
C VAL A 314 17.19 -11.12 -3.81
N THR A 315 18.44 -11.57 -3.89
CA THR A 315 18.98 -12.37 -5.00
C THR A 315 19.57 -13.68 -4.50
N TRP A 316 19.86 -14.62 -5.42
CA TRP A 316 20.48 -15.89 -5.11
C TRP A 316 21.38 -16.42 -6.21
#